data_f89c8f3153f27931eca442e8d634740b
#
_entry.id   f89c8f3153f27931eca442e8d634740b
#
_cell.length_a   1.000
_cell.length_b   1.000
_cell.length_c   1.000
_cell.angle_alpha   90.00
_cell.angle_beta   90.00
_cell.angle_gamma   90.00
#
_symmetry.space_group_name_H-M   'P 1'
#
loop_
_entity.id
_entity.type
_entity.pdbx_description
1 polymer ?
#
loop_
_entity_poly.entity_id
_entity_poly.type
_entity_poly.pdbx_seq_one_letter_code
_entity_poly.pdbx_strand_id
1 'polypeptide(L)'
;MQAYAVQDATGMVKLDAMENPHRLPPDLQQKLGARLGALALNRYPDGRVNALRHALAQYTHMPEGFDIMLGNGSDELIGLLAMACDVPAPAGETKPAILAPVPGFVMYAVSAALQGLDFVGVPLDADFELDTPAMLRTIAQRKPAIIYLAYPNNPTANLWDAHAMAQVVQAAGAVGSLVVIDEAYQPFARWSYLDVVRQNPQQHTHVLLLRTLSKFGLAGVRLGYLMGDKALIAELDKVRPPYNISVLNYECALFALEHAEVFAAQARDIRAQRAILLEALQAMPGVHVWQSDANMILVRVPDAQKTFDGLKARGVLVKNVSKMHPLLAQCLRLTVGTPDENTRLLAAFLESL
;
A
#
# COMPACT_ATOMS: atom_id res chain seq x y z
N MET A 1 11.65 -1.46 -19.50
CA MET A 1 10.52 -1.31 -18.57
C MET A 1 9.30 -1.90 -19.24
N GLN A 2 8.51 -2.74 -18.55
CA GLN A 2 7.25 -3.29 -19.08
C GLN A 2 6.07 -2.51 -18.48
N ALA A 3 5.04 -2.27 -19.30
CA ALA A 3 3.80 -1.66 -18.80
C ALA A 3 3.11 -2.58 -17.77
N TYR A 4 2.49 -2.00 -16.75
CA TYR A 4 1.67 -2.75 -15.81
C TYR A 4 0.45 -3.30 -16.53
N ALA A 5 0.37 -4.63 -16.66
CA ALA A 5 -0.74 -5.29 -17.33
C ALA A 5 -1.94 -5.42 -16.36
N VAL A 6 -3.05 -4.75 -16.70
CA VAL A 6 -4.34 -4.96 -16.05
C VAL A 6 -5.04 -6.11 -16.78
N GLN A 7 -5.49 -7.13 -16.04
CA GLN A 7 -6.23 -8.24 -16.62
C GLN A 7 -7.72 -7.89 -16.73
N ASP A 8 -8.35 -8.35 -17.81
CA ASP A 8 -9.79 -8.29 -17.94
C ASP A 8 -10.44 -9.30 -16.97
N ALA A 9 -11.31 -8.77 -16.10
CA ALA A 9 -12.05 -9.54 -15.09
C ALA A 9 -13.55 -9.61 -15.38
N THR A 10 -13.98 -9.26 -16.60
CA THR A 10 -15.40 -9.24 -16.99
C THR A 10 -16.05 -10.60 -16.75
N GLY A 11 -17.10 -10.63 -15.93
CA GLY A 11 -17.84 -11.85 -15.58
C GLY A 11 -17.13 -12.76 -14.56
N MET A 12 -16.00 -12.37 -14.01
CA MET A 12 -15.24 -13.14 -13.02
C MET A 12 -15.39 -12.56 -11.60
N VAL A 13 -15.17 -13.40 -10.60
CA VAL A 13 -14.85 -12.96 -9.23
C VAL A 13 -13.45 -12.36 -9.23
N LYS A 14 -13.37 -11.05 -8.99
CA LYS A 14 -12.12 -10.28 -9.12
C LYS A 14 -11.36 -10.21 -7.79
N LEU A 15 -10.38 -11.07 -7.62
CA LEU A 15 -9.57 -11.21 -6.39
C LEU A 15 -8.06 -11.00 -6.65
N ASP A 16 -7.69 -10.16 -7.62
CA ASP A 16 -6.31 -9.93 -8.04
C ASP A 16 -5.69 -8.62 -7.54
N ALA A 17 -6.51 -7.60 -7.19
CA ALA A 17 -6.07 -6.22 -7.01
C ALA A 17 -6.23 -5.66 -5.58
N MET A 18 -6.54 -6.50 -4.61
CA MET A 18 -6.71 -6.12 -3.18
C MET A 18 -7.69 -4.94 -3.02
N GLU A 19 -8.79 -4.97 -3.78
CA GLU A 19 -9.88 -4.01 -3.63
C GLU A 19 -10.77 -4.39 -2.43
N ASN A 20 -11.51 -3.43 -1.90
CA ASN A 20 -12.57 -3.71 -0.94
C ASN A 20 -13.78 -4.29 -1.70
N PRO A 21 -14.26 -5.50 -1.38
CA PRO A 21 -15.36 -6.11 -2.10
C PRO A 21 -16.73 -5.48 -1.79
N HIS A 22 -16.81 -4.70 -0.72
CA HIS A 22 -18.07 -4.08 -0.28
C HIS A 22 -18.30 -2.75 -0.98
N ARG A 23 -19.53 -2.56 -1.50
CA ARG A 23 -19.99 -1.26 -2.00
C ARG A 23 -20.49 -0.39 -0.86
N LEU A 24 -20.58 0.92 -1.10
CA LEU A 24 -21.34 1.81 -0.23
C LEU A 24 -22.79 1.33 -0.08
N PRO A 25 -23.41 1.45 1.10
CA PRO A 25 -24.85 1.25 1.27
C PRO A 25 -25.67 2.13 0.32
N PRO A 26 -26.84 1.68 -0.17
CA PRO A 26 -27.63 2.41 -1.19
C PRO A 26 -28.02 3.83 -0.79
N ASP A 27 -28.34 4.06 0.47
CA ASP A 27 -28.66 5.40 1.00
C ASP A 27 -27.44 6.34 0.95
N LEU A 28 -26.24 5.84 1.25
CA LEU A 28 -24.99 6.61 1.12
C LEU A 28 -24.60 6.82 -0.34
N GLN A 29 -24.87 5.87 -1.23
CA GLN A 29 -24.67 6.07 -2.67
C GLN A 29 -25.54 7.23 -3.18
N GLN A 30 -26.80 7.31 -2.76
CA GLN A 30 -27.70 8.40 -3.13
C GLN A 30 -27.24 9.75 -2.57
N LYS A 31 -26.87 9.81 -1.31
CA LYS A 31 -26.33 11.03 -0.65
C LYS A 31 -25.08 11.53 -1.35
N LEU A 32 -24.11 10.63 -1.62
CA LEU A 32 -22.89 10.97 -2.34
C LEU A 32 -23.19 11.45 -3.75
N GLY A 33 -24.10 10.80 -4.48
CA GLY A 33 -24.53 11.19 -5.82
C GLY A 33 -25.08 12.62 -5.85
N ALA A 34 -25.93 12.98 -4.89
CA ALA A 34 -26.47 14.34 -4.74
C ALA A 34 -25.37 15.37 -4.48
N ARG A 35 -24.38 15.07 -3.59
CA ARG A 35 -23.25 15.95 -3.31
C ARG A 35 -22.36 16.16 -4.55
N LEU A 36 -22.06 15.09 -5.28
CA LEU A 36 -21.23 15.16 -6.49
C LEU A 36 -21.91 15.93 -7.60
N GLY A 37 -23.22 15.77 -7.76
CA GLY A 37 -24.03 16.51 -8.75
C GLY A 37 -24.10 18.03 -8.50
N ALA A 38 -23.88 18.47 -7.26
CA ALA A 38 -23.89 19.90 -6.90
C ALA A 38 -22.52 20.59 -7.10
N LEU A 39 -21.47 19.86 -7.47
CA LEU A 39 -20.12 20.42 -7.62
C LEU A 39 -19.99 21.28 -8.90
N ALA A 40 -19.28 22.39 -8.78
CA ALA A 40 -18.91 23.24 -9.90
C ALA A 40 -17.72 22.63 -10.68
N LEU A 41 -18.00 21.66 -11.57
CA LEU A 41 -16.97 20.95 -12.34
C LEU A 41 -16.21 21.85 -13.33
N ASN A 42 -16.74 23.05 -13.61
CA ASN A 42 -16.10 24.05 -14.47
C ASN A 42 -15.09 24.94 -13.74
N ARG A 43 -14.81 24.67 -12.47
CA ARG A 43 -13.86 25.42 -11.65
C ARG A 43 -12.74 24.52 -11.14
N TYR A 44 -11.55 25.08 -10.99
CA TYR A 44 -10.47 24.42 -10.27
C TYR A 44 -10.83 24.20 -8.80
N PRO A 45 -10.25 23.16 -8.17
CA PRO A 45 -10.39 22.98 -6.72
C PRO A 45 -9.99 24.24 -5.97
N ASP A 46 -10.80 24.62 -5.00
CA ASP A 46 -10.55 25.73 -4.10
C ASP A 46 -9.83 25.27 -2.80
N GLY A 47 -9.87 26.14 -1.77
CA GLY A 47 -9.27 25.87 -0.46
C GLY A 47 -9.80 24.65 0.31
N ARG A 48 -10.69 23.82 -0.25
CA ARG A 48 -11.19 22.56 0.34
C ARG A 48 -10.08 21.55 0.60
N VAL A 49 -8.92 21.69 -0.06
CA VAL A 49 -7.71 20.92 0.25
C VAL A 49 -7.40 20.96 1.75
N ASN A 50 -7.55 22.11 2.39
CA ASN A 50 -7.31 22.25 3.81
C ASN A 50 -8.36 21.53 4.67
N ALA A 51 -9.64 21.52 4.25
CA ALA A 51 -10.69 20.77 4.95
C ALA A 51 -10.42 19.26 4.92
N LEU A 52 -9.98 18.70 3.78
CA LEU A 52 -9.61 17.29 3.68
C LEU A 52 -8.37 16.97 4.51
N ARG A 53 -7.32 17.79 4.46
CA ARG A 53 -6.12 17.63 5.29
C ARG A 53 -6.50 17.61 6.77
N HIS A 54 -7.37 18.52 7.21
CA HIS A 54 -7.86 18.57 8.57
C HIS A 54 -8.66 17.31 8.94
N ALA A 55 -9.60 16.89 8.09
CA ALA A 55 -10.39 15.67 8.31
C ALA A 55 -9.51 14.40 8.40
N LEU A 56 -8.50 14.28 7.52
CA LEU A 56 -7.52 13.19 7.57
C LEU A 56 -6.66 13.24 8.84
N ALA A 57 -6.23 14.42 9.27
CA ALA A 57 -5.45 14.60 10.50
C ALA A 57 -6.26 14.16 11.73
N GLN A 58 -7.55 14.53 11.79
CA GLN A 58 -8.47 14.09 12.84
C GLN A 58 -8.70 12.59 12.79
N TYR A 59 -9.03 12.05 11.61
CA TYR A 59 -9.30 10.63 11.41
C TYR A 59 -8.11 9.74 11.79
N THR A 60 -6.90 10.19 11.47
CA THR A 60 -5.67 9.44 11.79
C THR A 60 -5.13 9.72 13.17
N HIS A 61 -5.70 10.67 13.92
CA HIS A 61 -5.12 11.18 15.18
C HIS A 61 -3.65 11.58 15.00
N MET A 62 -3.36 12.34 13.94
CA MET A 62 -2.01 12.77 13.57
C MET A 62 -1.34 13.54 14.73
N PRO A 63 -0.05 13.29 15.05
CA PRO A 63 0.63 13.99 16.12
C PRO A 63 0.84 15.48 15.78
N GLU A 64 0.95 16.30 16.81
CA GLU A 64 1.29 17.70 16.67
C GLU A 64 2.67 17.88 16.00
N GLY A 65 2.84 18.91 15.19
CA GLY A 65 4.06 19.17 14.43
C GLY A 65 4.15 18.41 13.10
N PHE A 66 3.16 17.55 12.80
CA PHE A 66 3.04 16.85 11.52
C PHE A 66 2.07 17.56 10.58
N ASP A 67 2.18 17.26 9.29
CA ASP A 67 1.28 17.76 8.25
C ASP A 67 1.03 16.67 7.20
N ILE A 68 0.13 16.98 6.24
CA ILE A 68 -0.31 16.05 5.21
C ILE A 68 -0.09 16.62 3.82
N MET A 69 0.51 15.83 2.93
CA MET A 69 0.56 16.04 1.49
C MET A 69 -0.39 15.06 0.79
N LEU A 70 -1.21 15.56 -0.13
CA LEU A 70 -2.19 14.75 -0.86
C LEU A 70 -1.67 14.38 -2.25
N GLY A 71 -2.01 13.16 -2.71
CA GLY A 71 -1.68 12.67 -4.04
C GLY A 71 -2.84 11.96 -4.73
N ASN A 72 -2.79 11.91 -6.04
CA ASN A 72 -3.75 11.17 -6.87
C ASN A 72 -3.45 9.65 -6.80
N GLY A 73 -3.72 9.07 -5.63
CA GLY A 73 -3.26 7.75 -5.20
C GLY A 73 -1.85 7.78 -4.60
N SER A 74 -1.47 6.70 -3.93
CA SER A 74 -0.11 6.54 -3.38
C SER A 74 0.97 6.50 -4.46
N ASP A 75 0.64 6.04 -5.66
CA ASP A 75 1.59 5.94 -6.77
C ASP A 75 2.13 7.31 -7.20
N GLU A 76 1.26 8.35 -7.23
CA GLU A 76 1.72 9.73 -7.49
C GLU A 76 2.67 10.20 -6.38
N LEU A 77 2.35 9.95 -5.11
CA LEU A 77 3.20 10.34 -3.98
C LEU A 77 4.57 9.66 -4.03
N ILE A 78 4.63 8.36 -4.40
CA ILE A 78 5.89 7.64 -4.60
C ILE A 78 6.71 8.30 -5.74
N GLY A 79 6.06 8.67 -6.84
CA GLY A 79 6.70 9.38 -7.93
C GLY A 79 7.23 10.77 -7.53
N LEU A 80 6.43 11.54 -6.78
CA LEU A 80 6.81 12.86 -6.28
C LEU A 80 7.98 12.78 -5.28
N LEU A 81 8.00 11.76 -4.42
CA LEU A 81 9.13 11.51 -3.52
C LEU A 81 10.42 11.20 -4.29
N ALA A 82 10.33 10.35 -5.32
CA ALA A 82 11.49 10.07 -6.18
C ALA A 82 12.00 11.35 -6.87
N MET A 83 11.08 12.19 -7.37
CA MET A 83 11.41 13.47 -7.99
C MET A 83 12.05 14.45 -6.98
N ALA A 84 11.51 14.55 -5.76
CA ALA A 84 12.04 15.43 -4.72
C ALA A 84 13.47 15.04 -4.26
N CYS A 85 13.80 13.75 -4.37
CA CYS A 85 15.11 13.21 -3.99
C CYS A 85 16.09 13.09 -5.15
N ASP A 86 15.70 13.44 -6.39
CA ASP A 86 16.59 13.51 -7.56
C ASP A 86 17.40 14.80 -7.52
N VAL A 87 18.30 14.89 -6.54
CA VAL A 87 19.19 16.04 -6.35
C VAL A 87 20.49 15.75 -7.10
N PRO A 88 21.05 16.72 -7.85
CA PRO A 88 22.33 16.55 -8.52
C PRO A 88 23.42 16.12 -7.53
N ALA A 89 24.02 14.96 -7.77
CA ALA A 89 25.17 14.52 -6.98
C ALA A 89 26.37 15.43 -7.27
N PRO A 90 27.16 15.81 -6.24
CA PRO A 90 28.44 16.47 -6.47
C PRO A 90 29.35 15.65 -7.39
N ALA A 91 30.27 16.32 -8.10
CA ALA A 91 31.15 15.64 -9.02
C ALA A 91 31.95 14.53 -8.33
N GLY A 92 31.79 13.29 -8.79
CA GLY A 92 32.42 12.10 -8.23
C GLY A 92 31.58 11.32 -7.21
N GLU A 93 30.38 11.77 -6.87
CA GLU A 93 29.44 11.02 -6.04
C GLU A 93 28.45 10.20 -6.86
N THR A 94 27.93 9.13 -6.24
CA THR A 94 26.90 8.28 -6.87
C THR A 94 25.55 8.98 -6.84
N LYS A 95 24.68 8.67 -7.83
CA LYS A 95 23.30 9.13 -7.84
C LYS A 95 22.57 8.72 -6.55
N PRO A 96 21.57 9.51 -6.12
CA PRO A 96 20.71 9.11 -5.02
C PRO A 96 20.08 7.74 -5.30
N ALA A 97 19.94 6.93 -4.27
CA ALA A 97 19.37 5.60 -4.37
C ALA A 97 18.05 5.51 -3.58
N ILE A 98 17.13 4.68 -4.09
CA ILE A 98 15.95 4.22 -3.38
C ILE A 98 16.20 2.79 -2.93
N LEU A 99 16.01 2.51 -1.64
CA LEU A 99 16.16 1.18 -1.07
C LEU A 99 14.82 0.63 -0.64
N ALA A 100 14.57 -0.65 -0.89
CA ALA A 100 13.41 -1.37 -0.34
C ALA A 100 13.72 -2.85 -0.14
N PRO A 101 13.07 -3.54 0.83
CA PRO A 101 13.03 -4.99 0.89
C PRO A 101 12.36 -5.59 -0.35
N VAL A 102 12.86 -6.73 -0.83
CA VAL A 102 12.28 -7.45 -1.97
C VAL A 102 12.08 -8.93 -1.63
N PRO A 103 10.95 -9.55 -2.06
CA PRO A 103 9.88 -9.00 -2.88
C PRO A 103 9.05 -7.94 -2.15
N GLY A 104 8.73 -6.86 -2.86
CA GLY A 104 7.98 -5.72 -2.36
C GLY A 104 7.10 -5.08 -3.43
N PHE A 105 6.52 -3.92 -3.14
CA PHE A 105 5.67 -3.21 -4.08
C PHE A 105 6.48 -2.66 -5.26
N VAL A 106 6.12 -3.07 -6.47
CA VAL A 106 6.88 -2.83 -7.70
C VAL A 106 7.07 -1.33 -8.03
N MET A 107 6.18 -0.46 -7.57
CA MET A 107 6.22 0.97 -7.90
C MET A 107 7.43 1.69 -7.32
N TYR A 108 8.06 1.19 -6.27
CA TYR A 108 9.30 1.79 -5.75
C TYR A 108 10.43 1.71 -6.79
N ALA A 109 10.63 0.51 -7.35
CA ALA A 109 11.63 0.30 -8.41
C ALA A 109 11.27 1.02 -9.71
N VAL A 110 9.98 1.03 -10.08
CA VAL A 110 9.49 1.73 -11.28
C VAL A 110 9.72 3.23 -11.16
N SER A 111 9.39 3.84 -10.02
CA SER A 111 9.58 5.29 -9.80
C SER A 111 11.06 5.67 -9.78
N ALA A 112 11.93 4.85 -9.16
CA ALA A 112 13.37 5.04 -9.23
C ALA A 112 13.86 5.04 -10.70
N ALA A 113 13.45 4.03 -11.46
CA ALA A 113 13.86 3.92 -12.88
C ALA A 113 13.36 5.09 -13.74
N LEU A 114 12.14 5.60 -13.50
CA LEU A 114 11.58 6.75 -14.21
C LEU A 114 12.35 8.04 -13.95
N GLN A 115 12.88 8.22 -12.74
CA GLN A 115 13.70 9.37 -12.37
C GLN A 115 15.19 9.15 -12.61
N GLY A 116 15.60 7.98 -13.12
CA GLY A 116 17.02 7.66 -13.34
C GLY A 116 17.81 7.48 -12.03
N LEU A 117 17.13 7.20 -10.92
CA LEU A 117 17.73 6.88 -9.63
C LEU A 117 18.11 5.41 -9.55
N ASP A 118 19.10 5.09 -8.71
CA ASP A 118 19.42 3.70 -8.42
C ASP A 118 18.33 3.07 -7.53
N PHE A 119 17.91 1.84 -7.86
CA PHE A 119 17.07 1.03 -6.98
C PHE A 119 17.91 -0.09 -6.34
N VAL A 120 17.88 -0.17 -5.03
CA VAL A 120 18.60 -1.17 -4.24
C VAL A 120 17.59 -2.06 -3.52
N GLY A 121 17.39 -3.26 -4.05
CA GLY A 121 16.54 -4.28 -3.41
C GLY A 121 17.36 -5.11 -2.41
N VAL A 122 16.93 -5.19 -1.15
CA VAL A 122 17.49 -6.11 -0.16
C VAL A 122 16.55 -7.30 -0.01
N PRO A 123 16.98 -8.54 -0.35
CA PRO A 123 16.11 -9.70 -0.24
C PRO A 123 15.61 -9.90 1.19
N LEU A 124 14.32 -10.23 1.32
CA LEU A 124 13.75 -10.80 2.54
C LEU A 124 14.32 -12.20 2.77
N ASP A 125 14.18 -12.72 3.97
CA ASP A 125 14.52 -14.11 4.25
C ASP A 125 13.47 -15.11 3.69
N ALA A 126 13.62 -16.40 3.97
CA ALA A 126 12.74 -17.45 3.48
C ALA A 126 11.31 -17.38 4.05
N ASP A 127 11.14 -16.76 5.20
CA ASP A 127 9.87 -16.55 5.89
C ASP A 127 9.26 -15.17 5.60
N PHE A 128 9.90 -14.41 4.68
CA PHE A 128 9.55 -13.06 4.30
C PHE A 128 9.71 -12.01 5.41
N GLU A 129 10.58 -12.29 6.38
CA GLU A 129 11.01 -11.31 7.37
C GLU A 129 12.19 -10.46 6.85
N LEU A 130 12.45 -9.32 7.50
CA LEU A 130 13.56 -8.46 7.15
C LEU A 130 14.90 -9.15 7.46
N ASP A 131 15.78 -9.27 6.48
CA ASP A 131 17.21 -9.51 6.75
C ASP A 131 17.81 -8.23 7.35
N THR A 132 17.60 -8.03 8.65
CA THR A 132 18.04 -6.84 9.36
C THR A 132 19.54 -6.59 9.22
N PRO A 133 20.43 -7.58 9.37
CA PRO A 133 21.87 -7.37 9.14
C PRO A 133 22.19 -6.88 7.71
N ALA A 134 21.52 -7.42 6.68
CA ALA A 134 21.72 -6.98 5.30
C ALA A 134 21.17 -5.57 5.08
N MET A 135 20.01 -5.25 5.64
CA MET A 135 19.45 -3.90 5.60
C MET A 135 20.40 -2.87 6.20
N LEU A 136 20.89 -3.11 7.42
CA LEU A 136 21.79 -2.18 8.13
C LEU A 136 23.11 -1.98 7.37
N ARG A 137 23.71 -3.05 6.86
CA ARG A 137 24.94 -2.95 6.03
C ARG A 137 24.70 -2.11 4.77
N THR A 138 23.58 -2.37 4.09
CA THR A 138 23.25 -1.67 2.84
C THR A 138 22.97 -0.19 3.08
N ILE A 139 22.24 0.16 4.15
CA ILE A 139 22.00 1.55 4.57
C ILE A 139 23.33 2.28 4.82
N ALA A 140 24.22 1.68 5.60
CA ALA A 140 25.50 2.28 5.93
C ALA A 140 26.39 2.51 4.68
N GLN A 141 26.39 1.56 3.74
CA GLN A 141 27.22 1.61 2.52
C GLN A 141 26.64 2.52 1.44
N ARG A 142 25.33 2.46 1.20
CA ARG A 142 24.68 3.14 0.08
C ARG A 142 24.10 4.50 0.45
N LYS A 143 23.85 4.76 1.74
CA LYS A 143 23.20 5.99 2.25
C LYS A 143 22.05 6.42 1.32
N PRO A 144 21.00 5.58 1.15
CA PRO A 144 19.95 5.84 0.21
C PRO A 144 19.21 7.14 0.56
N ALA A 145 18.71 7.86 -0.45
CA ALA A 145 17.87 9.03 -0.21
C ALA A 145 16.55 8.65 0.45
N ILE A 146 15.96 7.54 0.01
CA ILE A 146 14.67 7.02 0.52
C ILE A 146 14.79 5.53 0.80
N ILE A 147 14.19 5.10 1.90
CA ILE A 147 13.96 3.69 2.24
C ILE A 147 12.46 3.47 2.34
N TYR A 148 11.90 2.58 1.49
CA TYR A 148 10.51 2.17 1.59
C TYR A 148 10.38 0.92 2.45
N LEU A 149 9.44 0.95 3.39
CA LEU A 149 9.06 -0.18 4.24
C LEU A 149 7.55 -0.36 4.16
N ALA A 150 7.08 -1.29 3.32
CA ALA A 150 5.65 -1.60 3.21
C ALA A 150 5.18 -2.39 4.44
N TYR A 151 4.19 -1.88 5.16
CA TYR A 151 3.80 -2.39 6.48
C TYR A 151 2.27 -2.35 6.68
N PRO A 152 1.55 -3.42 6.33
CA PRO A 152 1.97 -4.76 5.85
C PRO A 152 2.59 -4.76 4.45
N ASN A 153 3.50 -5.71 4.21
CA ASN A 153 4.19 -5.83 2.93
C ASN A 153 3.27 -6.39 1.82
N ASN A 154 3.56 -6.03 0.59
CA ASN A 154 2.91 -6.57 -0.61
C ASN A 154 4.00 -7.17 -1.52
N PRO A 155 3.96 -8.48 -1.85
CA PRO A 155 2.78 -9.36 -1.85
C PRO A 155 2.66 -10.29 -0.63
N THR A 156 3.52 -10.23 0.35
CA THR A 156 3.65 -11.22 1.42
C THR A 156 2.60 -11.07 2.53
N ALA A 157 1.98 -9.89 2.64
CA ALA A 157 0.88 -9.55 3.54
C ALA A 157 1.22 -9.55 5.04
N ASN A 158 2.47 -9.82 5.43
CA ASN A 158 2.90 -9.84 6.82
C ASN A 158 3.32 -8.45 7.34
N LEU A 159 3.26 -8.28 8.64
CA LEU A 159 3.94 -7.22 9.38
C LEU A 159 5.29 -7.77 9.84
N TRP A 160 6.36 -7.03 9.59
CA TRP A 160 7.69 -7.39 10.05
C TRP A 160 7.88 -7.17 11.56
N ASP A 161 8.89 -7.80 12.13
CA ASP A 161 9.23 -7.64 13.53
C ASP A 161 9.45 -6.16 13.91
N ALA A 162 8.82 -5.73 15.01
CA ALA A 162 8.85 -4.32 15.44
C ALA A 162 10.27 -3.85 15.83
N HIS A 163 11.11 -4.76 16.37
CA HIS A 163 12.48 -4.43 16.74
C HIS A 163 13.35 -4.27 15.48
N ALA A 164 13.18 -5.14 14.49
CA ALA A 164 13.84 -5.04 13.20
C ALA A 164 13.47 -3.71 12.49
N MET A 165 12.18 -3.36 12.49
CA MET A 165 11.69 -2.08 11.97
C MET A 165 12.35 -0.89 12.67
N ALA A 166 12.41 -0.90 14.00
CA ALA A 166 13.03 0.18 14.78
C ALA A 166 14.52 0.33 14.46
N GLN A 167 15.26 -0.77 14.33
CA GLN A 167 16.68 -0.76 13.97
C GLN A 167 16.92 -0.15 12.58
N VAL A 168 16.10 -0.52 11.60
CA VAL A 168 16.20 0.00 10.23
C VAL A 168 15.88 1.50 10.19
N VAL A 169 14.82 1.94 10.87
CA VAL A 169 14.45 3.36 10.95
C VAL A 169 15.52 4.18 11.63
N GLN A 170 16.07 3.70 12.74
CA GLN A 170 17.16 4.37 13.44
C GLN A 170 18.43 4.50 12.57
N ALA A 171 18.83 3.41 11.90
CA ALA A 171 19.99 3.41 11.01
C ALA A 171 19.80 4.37 9.83
N ALA A 172 18.60 4.46 9.28
CA ALA A 172 18.25 5.41 8.24
C ALA A 172 18.42 6.86 8.68
N GLY A 173 17.89 7.22 9.85
CA GLY A 173 18.04 8.56 10.42
C GLY A 173 19.49 8.94 10.67
N ALA A 174 20.32 7.98 11.11
CA ALA A 174 21.74 8.22 11.37
C ALA A 174 22.56 8.58 10.11
N VAL A 175 22.09 8.18 8.91
CA VAL A 175 22.77 8.52 7.64
C VAL A 175 22.03 9.61 6.84
N GLY A 176 20.95 10.19 7.39
CA GLY A 176 20.17 11.25 6.75
C GLY A 176 19.19 10.76 5.69
N SER A 177 18.84 9.46 5.68
CA SER A 177 17.86 8.90 4.78
C SER A 177 16.43 9.19 5.25
N LEU A 178 15.49 9.44 4.31
CA LEU A 178 14.08 9.42 4.59
C LEU A 178 13.57 7.98 4.65
N VAL A 179 12.66 7.70 5.57
CA VAL A 179 11.96 6.41 5.64
C VAL A 179 10.50 6.61 5.32
N VAL A 180 9.99 5.90 4.32
CA VAL A 180 8.57 5.88 3.97
C VAL A 180 7.99 4.56 4.44
N ILE A 181 7.18 4.62 5.50
CA ILE A 181 6.38 3.48 5.95
C ILE A 181 5.10 3.48 5.12
N ASP A 182 5.00 2.53 4.20
CA ASP A 182 3.83 2.39 3.33
C ASP A 182 2.77 1.53 4.02
N GLU A 183 1.77 2.20 4.56
CA GLU A 183 0.64 1.63 5.27
C GLU A 183 -0.62 1.53 4.39
N ALA A 184 -0.48 1.20 3.10
CA ALA A 184 -1.62 1.07 2.19
C ALA A 184 -2.67 0.07 2.71
N TYR A 185 -2.27 -0.94 3.46
CA TYR A 185 -3.13 -1.99 4.01
C TYR A 185 -3.48 -1.80 5.50
N GLN A 186 -3.18 -0.64 6.07
CA GLN A 186 -3.41 -0.32 7.48
C GLN A 186 -4.83 -0.62 7.98
N PRO A 187 -5.94 -0.43 7.23
CA PRO A 187 -7.28 -0.74 7.72
C PRO A 187 -7.47 -2.21 8.16
N PHE A 188 -6.64 -3.12 7.68
CA PHE A 188 -6.70 -4.56 7.96
C PHE A 188 -5.63 -5.03 8.93
N ALA A 189 -4.62 -4.21 9.20
CA ALA A 189 -3.49 -4.52 10.05
C ALA A 189 -3.86 -4.46 11.54
N ARG A 190 -3.17 -5.26 12.34
CA ARG A 190 -3.29 -5.21 13.82
C ARG A 190 -2.43 -4.11 14.45
N TRP A 191 -1.47 -3.56 13.69
CA TRP A 191 -0.55 -2.51 14.12
C TRP A 191 -0.44 -1.41 13.07
N SER A 192 -0.12 -0.20 13.54
CA SER A 192 0.27 0.92 12.70
C SER A 192 1.59 1.50 13.22
N TYR A 193 2.51 1.82 12.33
CA TYR A 193 3.74 2.51 12.71
C TYR A 193 3.49 3.94 13.21
N LEU A 194 2.34 4.51 12.85
CA LEU A 194 1.90 5.80 13.39
C LEU A 194 1.79 5.80 14.92
N ASP A 195 1.49 4.64 15.54
CA ASP A 195 1.45 4.53 17.00
C ASP A 195 2.83 4.71 17.63
N VAL A 196 3.89 4.24 16.95
CA VAL A 196 5.29 4.46 17.35
C VAL A 196 5.67 5.94 17.18
N VAL A 197 5.31 6.54 16.04
CA VAL A 197 5.58 7.96 15.77
C VAL A 197 4.89 8.86 16.78
N ARG A 198 3.65 8.57 17.19
CA ARG A 198 2.91 9.34 18.21
C ARG A 198 3.60 9.35 19.57
N GLN A 199 4.26 8.26 19.95
CA GLN A 199 4.96 8.19 21.24
C GLN A 199 6.18 9.12 21.28
N ASN A 200 6.89 9.28 20.15
CA ASN A 200 8.10 10.10 20.06
C ASN A 200 8.19 10.83 18.70
N PRO A 201 7.34 11.83 18.41
CA PRO A 201 7.31 12.48 17.09
C PRO A 201 8.65 13.11 16.71
N GLN A 202 9.37 13.69 17.69
CA GLN A 202 10.65 14.37 17.48
C GLN A 202 11.79 13.43 17.05
N GLN A 203 11.70 12.14 17.36
CA GLN A 203 12.67 11.13 16.91
C GLN A 203 12.38 10.60 15.52
N HIS A 204 11.20 10.93 14.95
CA HIS A 204 10.70 10.41 13.68
C HIS A 204 10.51 11.51 12.62
N THR A 205 11.23 12.61 12.71
CA THR A 205 11.11 13.73 11.75
C THR A 205 11.54 13.36 10.32
N HIS A 206 12.33 12.28 10.16
CA HIS A 206 12.73 11.69 8.89
C HIS A 206 11.79 10.58 8.39
N VAL A 207 10.72 10.28 9.15
CA VAL A 207 9.75 9.22 8.82
C VAL A 207 8.50 9.82 8.19
N LEU A 208 8.13 9.27 7.06
CA LEU A 208 6.90 9.58 6.33
C LEU A 208 5.97 8.37 6.36
N LEU A 209 4.70 8.60 6.62
CA LEU A 209 3.66 7.56 6.63
C LEU A 209 2.82 7.72 5.36
N LEU A 210 2.89 6.76 4.47
CA LEU A 210 2.15 6.75 3.21
C LEU A 210 0.89 5.91 3.36
N ARG A 211 -0.27 6.48 3.08
CA ARG A 211 -1.57 5.79 3.10
C ARG A 211 -2.38 6.07 1.85
N THR A 212 -3.37 5.23 1.59
CA THR A 212 -4.27 5.37 0.46
C THR A 212 -5.72 5.05 0.85
N LEU A 213 -6.67 5.75 0.26
CA LEU A 213 -8.08 5.38 0.36
C LEU A 213 -8.46 4.22 -0.57
N SER A 214 -7.56 3.77 -1.44
CA SER A 214 -7.82 2.65 -2.36
C SER A 214 -8.20 1.36 -1.65
N LYS A 215 -7.52 1.05 -0.54
CA LYS A 215 -7.78 -0.18 0.24
C LYS A 215 -8.81 0.04 1.34
N PHE A 216 -9.03 1.27 1.73
CA PHE A 216 -10.11 1.68 2.62
C PHE A 216 -11.50 1.37 2.04
N GLY A 217 -11.68 1.47 0.73
CA GLY A 217 -12.94 1.20 0.03
C GLY A 217 -13.22 2.13 -1.15
N LEU A 218 -12.25 2.94 -1.51
CA LEU A 218 -12.38 3.98 -2.53
C LEU A 218 -11.29 3.87 -3.61
N ALA A 219 -11.02 2.65 -4.11
CA ALA A 219 -9.99 2.42 -5.12
C ALA A 219 -10.19 3.29 -6.38
N GLY A 220 -11.45 3.47 -6.81
CA GLY A 220 -11.82 4.29 -7.97
C GLY A 220 -11.66 5.80 -7.76
N VAL A 221 -11.59 6.28 -6.50
CA VAL A 221 -11.44 7.71 -6.17
C VAL A 221 -10.00 8.19 -6.36
N ARG A 222 -9.01 7.30 -6.34
CA ARG A 222 -7.60 7.63 -6.54
C ARG A 222 -7.07 8.71 -5.58
N LEU A 223 -7.24 8.52 -4.28
CA LEU A 223 -6.65 9.41 -3.27
C LEU A 223 -5.67 8.67 -2.38
N GLY A 224 -4.47 9.25 -2.25
CA GLY A 224 -3.45 8.89 -1.28
C GLY A 224 -3.03 10.10 -0.45
N TYR A 225 -2.40 9.85 0.67
CA TYR A 225 -1.87 10.91 1.52
C TYR A 225 -0.58 10.47 2.21
N LEU A 226 0.30 11.43 2.39
CA LEU A 226 1.59 11.29 3.03
C LEU A 226 1.60 12.15 4.29
N MET A 227 1.86 11.56 5.45
CA MET A 227 1.98 12.26 6.73
C MET A 227 3.45 12.31 7.15
N GLY A 228 3.90 13.43 7.68
CA GLY A 228 5.26 13.57 8.18
C GLY A 228 5.49 14.89 8.90
N ASP A 229 6.71 15.12 9.34
CA ASP A 229 7.10 16.40 9.94
C ASP A 229 6.69 17.58 9.04
N LYS A 230 6.13 18.62 9.65
CA LYS A 230 5.56 19.76 8.92
C LYS A 230 6.57 20.48 8.03
N ALA A 231 7.82 20.62 8.47
CA ALA A 231 8.84 21.27 7.68
C ALA A 231 9.25 20.40 6.49
N LEU A 232 9.36 19.08 6.68
CA LEU A 232 9.65 18.13 5.62
C LEU A 232 8.51 18.07 4.60
N ILE A 233 7.25 17.99 5.04
CA ILE A 233 6.09 18.00 4.14
C ILE A 233 6.04 19.30 3.31
N ALA A 234 6.36 20.44 3.91
CA ALA A 234 6.40 21.73 3.18
C ALA A 234 7.46 21.75 2.07
N GLU A 235 8.61 21.10 2.27
CA GLU A 235 9.62 20.95 1.22
C GLU A 235 9.17 20.00 0.11
N LEU A 236 8.60 18.86 0.46
CA LEU A 236 8.09 17.88 -0.50
C LEU A 236 6.91 18.41 -1.31
N ASP A 237 6.06 19.25 -0.72
CA ASP A 237 4.89 19.84 -1.39
C ASP A 237 5.29 20.78 -2.56
N LYS A 238 6.54 21.25 -2.61
CA LYS A 238 7.05 22.12 -3.69
C LYS A 238 7.11 21.42 -5.06
N VAL A 239 7.23 20.10 -5.09
CA VAL A 239 7.25 19.32 -6.35
C VAL A 239 5.87 18.83 -6.77
N ARG A 240 4.86 19.01 -5.92
CA ARG A 240 3.49 18.59 -6.23
C ARG A 240 2.84 19.54 -7.24
N PRO A 241 2.25 19.03 -8.36
CA PRO A 241 1.51 19.87 -9.30
C PRO A 241 0.34 20.59 -8.60
N PRO A 242 0.09 21.86 -8.90
CA PRO A 242 -1.10 22.55 -8.41
C PRO A 242 -2.36 21.83 -8.91
N TYR A 243 -3.38 21.76 -8.08
CA TYR A 243 -4.67 21.13 -8.42
C TYR A 243 -4.59 19.64 -8.80
N ASN A 244 -3.58 18.90 -8.31
CA ASN A 244 -3.42 17.48 -8.60
C ASN A 244 -4.61 16.61 -8.13
N ILE A 245 -5.40 17.06 -7.16
CA ILE A 245 -6.61 16.38 -6.69
C ILE A 245 -7.85 17.07 -7.29
N SER A 246 -8.70 16.31 -7.96
CA SER A 246 -9.94 16.82 -8.54
C SER A 246 -10.99 17.10 -7.45
N VAL A 247 -11.96 17.99 -7.77
CA VAL A 247 -13.08 18.28 -6.85
C VAL A 247 -13.91 17.02 -6.55
N LEU A 248 -13.99 16.07 -7.48
CA LEU A 248 -14.70 14.80 -7.31
C LEU A 248 -13.99 13.88 -6.32
N ASN A 249 -12.68 13.70 -6.47
CA ASN A 249 -11.87 12.88 -5.56
C ASN A 249 -11.95 13.40 -4.14
N TYR A 250 -11.87 14.69 -4.04
CA TYR A 250 -11.92 15.45 -2.84
C TYR A 250 -13.22 15.25 -2.07
N GLU A 251 -14.34 15.47 -2.75
CA GLU A 251 -15.67 15.35 -2.15
C GLU A 251 -15.97 13.89 -1.75
N CYS A 252 -15.58 12.91 -2.58
CA CYS A 252 -15.67 11.51 -2.23
C CYS A 252 -14.89 11.16 -0.96
N ALA A 253 -13.69 11.72 -0.81
CA ALA A 253 -12.86 11.46 0.37
C ALA A 253 -13.45 12.07 1.64
N LEU A 254 -13.90 13.34 1.58
CA LEU A 254 -14.57 13.98 2.71
C LEU A 254 -15.83 13.22 3.12
N PHE A 255 -16.68 12.87 2.16
CA PHE A 255 -17.88 12.08 2.43
C PHE A 255 -17.56 10.75 3.11
N ALA A 256 -16.52 10.06 2.65
CA ALA A 256 -16.11 8.79 3.24
C ALA A 256 -15.59 8.95 4.67
N LEU A 257 -14.87 10.02 4.98
CA LEU A 257 -14.39 10.29 6.34
C LEU A 257 -15.55 10.67 7.27
N GLU A 258 -16.59 11.36 6.78
CA GLU A 258 -17.83 11.63 7.53
C GLU A 258 -18.59 10.35 7.88
N HIS A 259 -18.39 9.26 7.10
CA HIS A 259 -19.00 7.95 7.28
C HIS A 259 -17.96 6.85 7.55
N ALA A 260 -16.86 7.18 8.24
CA ALA A 260 -15.74 6.29 8.47
C ALA A 260 -16.12 4.98 9.17
N GLU A 261 -17.19 4.99 9.99
CA GLU A 261 -17.70 3.82 10.69
C GLU A 261 -18.20 2.71 9.75
N VAL A 262 -18.74 3.07 8.58
CA VAL A 262 -19.16 2.10 7.55
C VAL A 262 -17.96 1.35 7.00
N PHE A 263 -16.90 2.07 6.65
CA PHE A 263 -15.67 1.46 6.14
C PHE A 263 -14.94 0.66 7.23
N ALA A 264 -14.98 1.13 8.48
CA ALA A 264 -14.44 0.39 9.62
C ALA A 264 -15.19 -0.95 9.85
N ALA A 265 -16.52 -0.97 9.64
CA ALA A 265 -17.30 -2.20 9.70
C ALA A 265 -16.90 -3.15 8.57
N GLN A 266 -16.78 -2.66 7.32
CA GLN A 266 -16.32 -3.45 6.17
C GLN A 266 -14.90 -4.01 6.40
N ALA A 267 -13.98 -3.22 6.97
CA ALA A 267 -12.65 -3.70 7.31
C ALA A 267 -12.67 -4.81 8.37
N ARG A 268 -13.58 -4.75 9.36
CA ARG A 268 -13.79 -5.84 10.33
C ARG A 268 -14.26 -7.11 9.66
N ASP A 269 -15.24 -7.01 8.75
CA ASP A 269 -15.74 -8.16 7.98
C ASP A 269 -14.64 -8.79 7.14
N ILE A 270 -13.83 -7.99 6.44
CA ILE A 270 -12.70 -8.49 5.66
C ILE A 270 -11.68 -9.21 6.55
N ARG A 271 -11.38 -8.68 7.76
CA ARG A 271 -10.50 -9.38 8.70
C ARG A 271 -11.07 -10.72 9.19
N ALA A 272 -12.38 -10.76 9.44
CA ALA A 272 -13.05 -12.01 9.81
C ALA A 272 -13.02 -13.03 8.66
N GLN A 273 -13.33 -12.59 7.44
CA GLN A 273 -13.25 -13.43 6.24
C GLN A 273 -11.82 -13.89 5.94
N ARG A 274 -10.81 -13.05 6.18
CA ARG A 274 -9.40 -13.43 6.09
C ARG A 274 -9.07 -14.60 7.01
N ALA A 275 -9.53 -14.58 8.26
CA ALA A 275 -9.27 -15.65 9.21
C ALA A 275 -9.88 -16.99 8.75
N ILE A 276 -11.14 -16.97 8.29
CA ILE A 276 -11.83 -18.14 7.73
C ILE A 276 -11.10 -18.69 6.49
N LEU A 277 -10.69 -17.79 5.60
CA LEU A 277 -10.00 -18.17 4.36
C LEU A 277 -8.61 -18.75 4.66
N LEU A 278 -7.87 -18.19 5.62
CA LEU A 278 -6.57 -18.71 6.07
C LEU A 278 -6.71 -20.15 6.58
N GLU A 279 -7.66 -20.40 7.48
CA GLU A 279 -7.92 -21.74 8.05
C GLU A 279 -8.26 -22.75 6.96
N ALA A 280 -9.16 -22.40 6.04
CA ALA A 280 -9.57 -23.27 4.95
C ALA A 280 -8.41 -23.61 4.00
N LEU A 281 -7.57 -22.64 3.64
CA LEU A 281 -6.42 -22.84 2.77
C LEU A 281 -5.31 -23.67 3.45
N GLN A 282 -5.08 -23.47 4.75
CA GLN A 282 -4.11 -24.24 5.53
C GLN A 282 -4.47 -25.73 5.63
N ALA A 283 -5.77 -26.05 5.56
CA ALA A 283 -6.25 -27.43 5.57
C ALA A 283 -6.07 -28.16 4.22
N MET A 284 -5.73 -27.45 3.14
CA MET A 284 -5.60 -28.04 1.80
C MET A 284 -4.24 -28.73 1.62
N PRO A 285 -4.18 -29.98 1.16
CA PRO A 285 -2.92 -30.70 0.94
C PRO A 285 -2.02 -30.00 -0.09
N GLY A 286 -0.73 -29.89 0.23
CA GLY A 286 0.27 -29.29 -0.67
C GLY A 286 0.22 -27.76 -0.77
N VAL A 287 -0.64 -27.09 0.01
CA VAL A 287 -0.71 -25.63 0.07
C VAL A 287 0.03 -25.13 1.31
N HIS A 288 0.98 -24.23 1.10
CA HIS A 288 1.61 -23.49 2.19
C HIS A 288 1.04 -22.08 2.23
N VAL A 289 0.67 -21.60 3.43
CA VAL A 289 -0.03 -20.34 3.62
C VAL A 289 0.69 -19.51 4.68
N TRP A 290 1.05 -18.26 4.35
CA TRP A 290 1.61 -17.32 5.33
C TRP A 290 0.52 -16.53 6.03
N GLN A 291 0.81 -16.13 7.27
CA GLN A 291 -0.06 -15.23 8.03
C GLN A 291 -0.19 -13.87 7.33
N SER A 292 -1.36 -13.27 7.45
CA SER A 292 -1.66 -12.00 6.78
C SER A 292 -2.18 -10.95 7.77
N ASP A 293 -1.70 -9.73 7.60
CA ASP A 293 -2.21 -8.50 8.23
C ASP A 293 -2.81 -7.53 7.19
N ALA A 294 -3.03 -8.00 5.94
CA ALA A 294 -3.62 -7.23 4.85
C ALA A 294 -4.99 -7.82 4.42
N ASN A 295 -5.57 -7.30 3.35
CA ASN A 295 -6.76 -7.89 2.71
C ASN A 295 -6.41 -8.86 1.58
N MET A 296 -5.28 -9.52 1.72
CA MET A 296 -4.79 -10.54 0.78
C MET A 296 -4.06 -11.64 1.54
N ILE A 297 -3.94 -12.80 0.92
CA ILE A 297 -3.22 -13.96 1.45
C ILE A 297 -2.21 -14.41 0.39
N LEU A 298 -0.98 -14.66 0.81
CA LEU A 298 0.03 -15.32 -0.02
C LEU A 298 -0.03 -16.83 0.24
N VAL A 299 -0.10 -17.59 -0.85
CA VAL A 299 -0.06 -19.07 -0.80
C VAL A 299 0.99 -19.59 -1.77
N ARG A 300 1.66 -20.69 -1.40
CA ARG A 300 2.48 -21.48 -2.32
C ARG A 300 1.78 -22.78 -2.62
N VAL A 301 1.74 -23.15 -3.89
CA VAL A 301 1.08 -24.35 -4.41
C VAL A 301 2.07 -25.19 -5.19
N PRO A 302 1.78 -26.49 -5.47
CA PRO A 302 2.67 -27.35 -6.27
C PRO A 302 2.96 -26.80 -7.66
N ASP A 303 1.95 -26.24 -8.34
CA ASP A 303 2.06 -25.63 -9.66
C ASP A 303 1.19 -24.37 -9.74
N ALA A 304 1.83 -23.20 -9.56
CA ALA A 304 1.13 -21.92 -9.54
C ALA A 304 0.52 -21.56 -10.91
N GLN A 305 1.13 -21.97 -12.02
CA GLN A 305 0.57 -21.63 -13.32
C GLN A 305 -0.67 -22.49 -13.61
N LYS A 306 -0.62 -23.80 -13.35
CA LYS A 306 -1.78 -24.70 -13.48
C LYS A 306 -2.93 -24.24 -12.60
N THR A 307 -2.65 -23.95 -11.32
CA THR A 307 -3.68 -23.50 -10.36
C THR A 307 -4.29 -22.16 -10.79
N PHE A 308 -3.47 -21.20 -11.24
CA PHE A 308 -3.93 -19.90 -11.75
C PHE A 308 -4.85 -20.08 -12.98
N ASP A 309 -4.45 -20.88 -13.95
CA ASP A 309 -5.23 -21.12 -15.17
C ASP A 309 -6.53 -21.87 -14.85
N GLY A 310 -6.49 -22.82 -13.92
CA GLY A 310 -7.65 -23.53 -13.41
C GLY A 310 -8.67 -22.63 -12.72
N LEU A 311 -8.21 -21.71 -11.86
CA LEU A 311 -9.04 -20.70 -11.21
C LEU A 311 -9.70 -19.78 -12.25
N LYS A 312 -8.90 -19.29 -13.19
CA LYS A 312 -9.39 -18.41 -14.27
C LYS A 312 -10.45 -19.10 -15.13
N ALA A 313 -10.25 -20.37 -15.48
CA ALA A 313 -11.22 -21.16 -16.24
C ALA A 313 -12.56 -21.36 -15.48
N ARG A 314 -12.53 -21.28 -14.14
CA ARG A 314 -13.70 -21.35 -13.25
C ARG A 314 -14.27 -19.97 -12.86
N GLY A 315 -13.83 -18.93 -13.54
CA GLY A 315 -14.35 -17.57 -13.36
C GLY A 315 -13.85 -16.89 -12.06
N VAL A 316 -12.67 -17.25 -11.56
CA VAL A 316 -12.03 -16.59 -10.41
C VAL A 316 -10.66 -16.04 -10.84
N LEU A 317 -10.48 -14.75 -10.74
CA LEU A 317 -9.24 -14.06 -11.08
C LEU A 317 -8.45 -13.72 -9.81
N VAL A 318 -7.26 -14.32 -9.68
CA VAL A 318 -6.27 -14.02 -8.62
C VAL A 318 -4.98 -13.49 -9.24
N LYS A 319 -3.96 -13.21 -8.46
CA LYS A 319 -2.66 -12.78 -8.97
C LYS A 319 -1.62 -13.89 -8.89
N ASN A 320 -1.08 -14.31 -10.03
CA ASN A 320 0.11 -15.13 -10.07
C ASN A 320 1.34 -14.22 -9.84
N VAL A 321 2.04 -14.41 -8.73
CA VAL A 321 3.22 -13.62 -8.34
C VAL A 321 4.53 -14.42 -8.49
N SER A 322 4.46 -15.64 -8.96
CA SER A 322 5.59 -16.60 -9.00
C SER A 322 6.80 -16.12 -9.81
N LYS A 323 6.59 -15.20 -10.78
CA LYS A 323 7.66 -14.65 -11.63
C LYS A 323 8.19 -13.29 -11.16
N MET A 324 7.65 -12.75 -10.05
CA MET A 324 8.04 -11.42 -9.56
C MET A 324 9.39 -11.44 -8.81
N HIS A 325 9.70 -12.54 -8.14
CA HIS A 325 10.95 -12.71 -7.38
C HIS A 325 11.21 -14.20 -7.13
N PRO A 326 12.48 -14.68 -7.05
CA PRO A 326 12.78 -16.08 -6.78
C PRO A 326 12.13 -16.64 -5.50
N LEU A 327 12.05 -15.85 -4.42
CA LEU A 327 11.38 -16.24 -3.18
C LEU A 327 9.87 -16.48 -3.36
N LEU A 328 9.25 -15.94 -4.40
CA LEU A 328 7.84 -16.12 -4.73
C LEU A 328 7.58 -17.28 -5.69
N ALA A 329 8.60 -18.14 -5.95
CA ALA A 329 8.40 -19.30 -6.80
C ALA A 329 7.17 -20.12 -6.36
N GLN A 330 6.29 -20.46 -7.30
CA GLN A 330 5.04 -21.19 -7.07
C GLN A 330 4.04 -20.47 -6.13
N CYS A 331 4.09 -19.15 -6.03
CA CYS A 331 3.18 -18.38 -5.17
C CYS A 331 2.06 -17.70 -5.97
N LEU A 332 0.86 -17.72 -5.38
CA LEU A 332 -0.31 -16.95 -5.77
C LEU A 332 -0.67 -15.97 -4.65
N ARG A 333 -1.18 -14.80 -5.02
CA ARG A 333 -1.73 -13.82 -4.08
C ARG A 333 -3.23 -13.75 -4.28
N LEU A 334 -3.98 -14.01 -3.21
CA LEU A 334 -5.43 -14.08 -3.19
C LEU A 334 -5.96 -12.86 -2.43
N THR A 335 -6.84 -12.07 -3.04
CA THR A 335 -7.56 -11.00 -2.33
C THR A 335 -8.68 -11.63 -1.49
N VAL A 336 -8.92 -11.09 -0.29
CA VAL A 336 -10.04 -11.49 0.55
C VAL A 336 -11.32 -10.84 0.02
N GLY A 337 -12.26 -11.64 -0.43
CA GLY A 337 -13.55 -11.23 -0.96
C GLY A 337 -14.68 -11.24 0.07
N THR A 338 -15.91 -11.09 -0.40
CA THR A 338 -17.13 -11.36 0.37
C THR A 338 -17.22 -12.85 0.74
N PRO A 339 -18.11 -13.25 1.69
CA PRO A 339 -18.33 -14.66 2.00
C PRO A 339 -18.62 -15.54 0.77
N ASP A 340 -19.46 -15.04 -0.14
CA ASP A 340 -19.82 -15.76 -1.38
C ASP A 340 -18.64 -15.87 -2.34
N GLU A 341 -17.87 -14.78 -2.51
CA GLU A 341 -16.68 -14.77 -3.36
C GLU A 341 -15.59 -15.72 -2.80
N ASN A 342 -15.39 -15.73 -1.48
CA ASN A 342 -14.45 -16.64 -0.83
C ASN A 342 -14.88 -18.10 -0.93
N THR A 343 -16.18 -18.40 -0.83
CA THR A 343 -16.72 -19.74 -1.04
C THR A 343 -16.46 -20.23 -2.47
N ARG A 344 -16.71 -19.37 -3.47
CA ARG A 344 -16.39 -19.67 -4.87
C ARG A 344 -14.88 -19.84 -5.10
N LEU A 345 -14.07 -18.99 -4.50
CA LEU A 345 -12.61 -19.10 -4.56
C LEU A 345 -12.14 -20.44 -4.02
N LEU A 346 -12.58 -20.84 -2.83
CA LEU A 346 -12.16 -22.11 -2.19
C LEU A 346 -12.57 -23.34 -3.03
N ALA A 347 -13.79 -23.37 -3.54
CA ALA A 347 -14.27 -24.45 -4.42
C ALA A 347 -13.42 -24.54 -5.70
N ALA A 348 -13.23 -23.42 -6.39
CA ALA A 348 -12.42 -23.36 -7.60
C ALA A 348 -10.93 -23.68 -7.34
N PHE A 349 -10.41 -23.27 -6.19
CA PHE A 349 -9.02 -23.49 -5.79
C PHE A 349 -8.74 -24.99 -5.58
N LEU A 350 -9.60 -25.69 -4.84
CA LEU A 350 -9.48 -27.11 -4.59
C LEU A 350 -9.48 -27.96 -5.88
N GLU A 351 -10.34 -27.58 -6.84
CA GLU A 351 -10.43 -28.27 -8.15
C GLU A 351 -9.27 -27.89 -9.10
N SER A 352 -8.46 -26.89 -8.77
CA SER A 352 -7.36 -26.40 -9.62
C SER A 352 -5.98 -26.82 -9.13
N LEU A 353 -5.88 -27.38 -7.92
CA LEU A 353 -4.64 -27.97 -7.38
C LEU A 353 -4.31 -29.27 -8.13
#